data_63f7a647d7b27921e01359f3cc07572e
#
_entry.id   63f7a647d7b27921e01359f3cc07572e
#
_cell.length_a   1.000
_cell.length_b   1.000
_cell.length_c   1.000
_cell.angle_alpha   90.00
_cell.angle_beta   90.00
_cell.angle_gamma   90.00
#
_symmetry.space_group_name_H-M   'P 1'
#
loop_
_entity.id
_entity.type
_entity.pdbx_description
1 polymer ?
#
loop_
_entity_poly.entity_id
_entity_poly.type
_entity_poly.pdbx_seq_one_letter_code
_entity_poly.pdbx_strand_id
1 'polypeptide(L)'
;METILLMMAALIAFAGAIFHGLVGGKIYMSNIRESNLLPLTQSLSLVSWQMFTIFLLVSGATLLCVAMSPELVLLSYPILLGNVMGSVLFLWLGLTGHGALIKLPGMYLMLATAVLGWSGLH
;
A
#
# COMPACT_ATOMS: atom_id res chain seq x y z
N MET A 1 -11.03 -19.54 -8.66
CA MET A 1 -10.20 -18.68 -7.78
C MET A 1 -8.87 -19.37 -7.53
N GLU A 2 -7.79 -18.64 -7.74
CA GLU A 2 -6.45 -19.19 -7.56
C GLU A 2 -5.85 -18.73 -6.22
N THR A 3 -5.99 -19.57 -5.21
CA THR A 3 -5.54 -19.31 -3.82
C THR A 3 -4.08 -18.86 -3.75
N ILE A 4 -3.20 -19.45 -4.57
CA ILE A 4 -1.77 -19.11 -4.58
C ILE A 4 -1.56 -17.63 -4.97
N LEU A 5 -2.27 -17.14 -5.98
CA LEU A 5 -2.15 -15.74 -6.42
C LEU A 5 -2.64 -14.77 -5.33
N LEU A 6 -3.73 -15.11 -4.63
CA LEU A 6 -4.22 -14.32 -3.50
C LEU A 6 -3.22 -14.30 -2.33
N MET A 7 -2.61 -15.44 -2.03
CA MET A 7 -1.58 -15.53 -0.99
C MET A 7 -0.33 -14.72 -1.36
N MET A 8 0.09 -14.75 -2.62
CA MET A 8 1.20 -13.93 -3.11
C MET A 8 0.87 -12.44 -3.02
N ALA A 9 -0.34 -12.04 -3.41
CA ALA A 9 -0.79 -10.66 -3.27
C ALA A 9 -0.80 -10.20 -1.80
N ALA A 10 -1.29 -11.05 -0.89
CA ALA A 10 -1.27 -10.78 0.55
C ALA A 10 0.16 -10.62 1.08
N LEU A 11 1.07 -11.49 0.67
CA LEU A 11 2.48 -11.45 1.07
C LEU A 11 3.16 -10.14 0.61
N ILE A 12 2.90 -9.72 -0.64
CA ILE A 12 3.43 -8.45 -1.18
C ILE A 12 2.89 -7.27 -0.37
N ALA A 13 1.60 -7.27 -0.04
CA ALA A 13 1.00 -6.21 0.78
C ALA A 13 1.62 -6.15 2.18
N PHE A 14 1.84 -7.28 2.85
CA PHE A 14 2.53 -7.32 4.15
C PHE A 14 3.99 -6.87 4.06
N ALA A 15 4.72 -7.32 3.05
CA ALA A 15 6.09 -6.85 2.81
C ALA A 15 6.13 -5.34 2.58
N GLY A 16 5.18 -4.81 1.81
CA GLY A 16 4.99 -3.37 1.61
C GLY A 16 4.71 -2.64 2.91
N ALA A 17 3.86 -3.18 3.78
CA ALA A 17 3.56 -2.59 5.10
C ALA A 17 4.79 -2.52 5.99
N ILE A 18 5.57 -3.58 6.07
CA ILE A 18 6.81 -3.64 6.85
C ILE A 18 7.82 -2.61 6.31
N PHE A 19 8.05 -2.61 5.00
CA PHE A 19 8.95 -1.66 4.36
C PHE A 19 8.49 -0.21 4.58
N HIS A 20 7.22 0.09 4.34
CA HIS A 20 6.67 1.44 4.49
C HIS A 20 6.72 1.91 5.95
N GLY A 21 6.26 1.08 6.88
CA GLY A 21 6.17 1.44 8.30
C GLY A 21 7.54 1.57 8.98
N LEU A 22 8.45 0.64 8.73
CA LEU A 22 9.74 0.59 9.42
C LEU A 22 10.84 1.31 8.65
N VAL A 23 11.10 0.94 7.40
CA VAL A 23 12.21 1.50 6.62
C VAL A 23 11.87 2.90 6.14
N GLY A 24 10.74 3.05 5.46
CA GLY A 24 10.27 4.35 4.96
C GLY A 24 10.01 5.32 6.10
N GLY A 25 9.43 4.85 7.21
CA GLY A 25 9.21 5.66 8.40
C GLY A 25 10.49 6.25 8.98
N LYS A 26 11.58 5.47 9.03
CA LYS A 26 12.88 6.00 9.48
C LYS A 26 13.44 7.04 8.53
N ILE A 27 13.40 6.80 7.23
CA ILE A 27 14.03 7.66 6.22
C ILE A 27 13.25 8.96 6.03
N TYR A 28 11.94 8.87 5.78
CA TYR A 28 11.13 10.02 5.36
C TYR A 28 10.59 10.81 6.55
N MET A 29 10.19 10.16 7.62
CA MET A 29 9.66 10.84 8.80
C MET A 29 10.74 11.53 9.64
N SER A 30 12.00 11.11 9.56
CA SER A 30 13.11 11.84 10.17
C SER A 30 13.25 13.24 9.57
N ASN A 31 13.18 13.36 8.23
CA ASN A 31 13.19 14.67 7.55
C ASN A 31 12.04 15.57 7.98
N ILE A 32 10.85 15.03 8.15
CA ILE A 32 9.68 15.79 8.65
C ILE A 32 9.92 16.29 10.07
N ARG A 33 10.44 15.44 10.97
CA ARG A 33 10.73 15.83 12.36
C ARG A 33 11.82 16.90 12.48
N GLU A 34 12.81 16.87 11.60
CA GLU A 34 13.93 17.81 11.56
C GLU A 34 13.60 19.09 10.76
N SER A 35 12.43 19.16 10.15
CA SER A 35 11.99 20.31 9.35
C SER A 35 11.47 21.46 10.22
N ASN A 36 11.35 22.64 9.61
CA ASN A 36 10.75 23.83 10.24
C ASN A 36 9.20 23.86 10.15
N LEU A 37 8.57 22.72 9.89
CA LEU A 37 7.12 22.62 9.88
C LEU A 37 6.55 22.79 11.29
N LEU A 38 5.33 23.34 11.37
CA LEU A 38 4.62 23.45 12.64
C LEU A 38 4.44 22.07 13.28
N PRO A 39 4.46 21.96 14.63
CA PRO A 39 4.32 20.68 15.33
C PRO A 39 3.07 19.90 14.92
N LEU A 40 1.94 20.59 14.70
CA LEU A 40 0.71 19.95 14.22
C LEU A 40 0.90 19.32 12.83
N THR A 41 1.56 20.03 11.92
CA THR A 41 1.83 19.53 10.56
C THR A 41 2.74 18.30 10.60
N GLN A 42 3.75 18.30 11.47
CA GLN A 42 4.62 17.13 11.67
C GLN A 42 3.82 15.92 12.16
N SER A 43 2.93 16.13 13.16
CA SER A 43 2.09 15.07 13.72
C SER A 43 1.09 14.52 12.70
N LEU A 44 0.45 15.40 11.93
CA LEU A 44 -0.49 14.97 10.86
C LEU A 44 0.24 14.23 9.72
N SER A 45 1.46 14.62 9.40
CA SER A 45 2.29 13.91 8.43
C SER A 45 2.59 12.48 8.91
N LEU A 46 2.89 12.31 10.21
CA LEU A 46 3.08 10.99 10.80
C LEU A 46 1.81 10.15 10.75
N VAL A 47 0.66 10.73 11.11
CA VAL A 47 -0.65 10.04 11.02
C VAL A 47 -0.92 9.59 9.57
N SER A 48 -0.75 10.49 8.60
CA SER A 48 -0.96 10.17 7.18
C SER A 48 -0.04 9.04 6.71
N TRP A 49 1.23 9.08 7.12
CA TRP A 49 2.19 8.02 6.82
C TRP A 49 1.74 6.68 7.37
N GLN A 50 1.36 6.63 8.64
CA GLN A 50 0.95 5.38 9.29
C GLN A 50 -0.43 4.89 8.83
N MET A 51 -1.33 5.78 8.41
CA MET A 51 -2.59 5.37 7.79
C MET A 51 -2.36 4.54 6.52
N PHE A 52 -1.34 4.88 5.75
CA PHE A 52 -0.97 4.06 4.59
C PHE A 52 -0.37 2.71 5.01
N THR A 53 0.43 2.66 6.06
CA THR A 53 0.91 1.38 6.63
C THR A 53 -0.28 0.49 7.05
N ILE A 54 -1.27 1.08 7.74
CA ILE A 54 -2.51 0.38 8.15
C ILE A 54 -3.26 -0.14 6.92
N PHE A 55 -3.41 0.68 5.88
CA PHE A 55 -4.06 0.26 4.64
C PHE A 55 -3.38 -0.97 4.01
N LEU A 56 -2.05 -1.00 3.99
CA LEU A 56 -1.29 -2.14 3.46
C LEU A 56 -1.48 -3.40 4.34
N LEU A 57 -1.48 -3.24 5.66
CA LEU A 57 -1.77 -4.36 6.59
C LEU A 57 -3.18 -4.91 6.38
N VAL A 58 -4.17 -4.04 6.28
CA VAL A 58 -5.57 -4.43 6.02
C VAL A 58 -5.69 -5.11 4.66
N SER A 59 -4.99 -4.60 3.63
CA SER A 59 -4.95 -5.24 2.31
C SER A 59 -4.44 -6.68 2.40
N GLY A 60 -3.29 -6.88 3.05
CA GLY A 60 -2.72 -8.22 3.23
C GLY A 60 -3.63 -9.16 4.00
N ALA A 61 -4.17 -8.68 5.13
CA ALA A 61 -5.08 -9.48 5.96
C ALA A 61 -6.35 -9.88 5.20
N THR A 62 -6.97 -8.95 4.50
CA THR A 62 -8.19 -9.21 3.71
C THR A 62 -7.93 -10.24 2.61
N LEU A 63 -6.86 -10.07 1.82
CA LEU A 63 -6.54 -11.01 0.75
C LEU A 63 -6.19 -12.40 1.28
N LEU A 64 -5.53 -12.48 2.42
CA LEU A 64 -5.26 -13.76 3.09
C LEU A 64 -6.56 -14.42 3.57
N CYS A 65 -7.47 -13.66 4.19
CA CYS A 65 -8.77 -14.20 4.60
C CYS A 65 -9.58 -14.70 3.40
N VAL A 66 -9.62 -13.97 2.30
CA VAL A 66 -10.31 -14.39 1.07
C VAL A 66 -9.68 -15.65 0.49
N ALA A 67 -8.34 -15.76 0.52
CA ALA A 67 -7.64 -16.98 0.07
C ALA A 67 -8.03 -18.24 0.87
N MET A 68 -8.32 -18.06 2.16
CA MET A 68 -8.73 -19.15 3.07
C MET A 68 -10.24 -19.38 3.09
N SER A 69 -11.04 -18.36 2.79
CA SER A 69 -12.50 -18.35 2.89
C SER A 69 -13.10 -17.65 1.67
N PRO A 70 -13.31 -18.41 0.56
CA PRO A 70 -13.79 -17.85 -0.72
C PRO A 70 -15.12 -17.11 -0.64
N GLU A 71 -15.94 -17.41 0.35
CA GLU A 71 -17.21 -16.71 0.60
C GLU A 71 -17.03 -15.24 0.96
N LEU A 72 -15.81 -14.82 1.37
CA LEU A 72 -15.45 -13.45 1.69
C LEU A 72 -14.97 -12.63 0.49
N VAL A 73 -15.10 -13.15 -0.74
CA VAL A 73 -14.59 -12.55 -1.97
C VAL A 73 -14.98 -11.06 -2.15
N LEU A 74 -16.18 -10.68 -1.72
CA LEU A 74 -16.65 -9.30 -1.84
C LEU A 74 -15.79 -8.30 -1.06
N LEU A 75 -15.12 -8.72 0.00
CA LEU A 75 -14.22 -7.85 0.79
C LEU A 75 -12.95 -7.48 0.02
N SER A 76 -12.57 -8.25 -0.99
CA SER A 76 -11.37 -7.99 -1.77
C SER A 76 -11.52 -6.80 -2.72
N TYR A 77 -12.70 -6.53 -3.26
CA TYR A 77 -12.90 -5.51 -4.29
C TYR A 77 -12.51 -4.09 -3.83
N PRO A 78 -12.96 -3.57 -2.67
CA PRO A 78 -12.53 -2.26 -2.19
C PRO A 78 -11.01 -2.20 -1.96
N ILE A 79 -10.42 -3.30 -1.47
CA ILE A 79 -8.99 -3.40 -1.21
C ILE A 79 -8.19 -3.35 -2.52
N LEU A 80 -8.58 -4.14 -3.51
CA LEU A 80 -7.92 -4.14 -4.81
C LEU A 80 -8.09 -2.80 -5.52
N LEU A 81 -9.28 -2.20 -5.46
CA LEU A 81 -9.52 -0.86 -6.02
C LEU A 81 -8.62 0.18 -5.36
N GLY A 82 -8.50 0.16 -4.02
CA GLY A 82 -7.60 1.06 -3.29
C GLY A 82 -6.14 0.93 -3.73
N ASN A 83 -5.66 -0.30 -3.95
CA ASN A 83 -4.31 -0.54 -4.46
C ASN A 83 -4.13 -0.03 -5.90
N VAL A 84 -5.11 -0.21 -6.79
CA VAL A 84 -5.09 0.37 -8.15
C VAL A 84 -5.06 1.90 -8.09
N MET A 85 -5.97 2.50 -7.33
CA MET A 85 -6.04 3.97 -7.21
C MET A 85 -4.77 4.57 -6.60
N GLY A 86 -4.19 3.90 -5.60
CA GLY A 86 -2.92 4.31 -5.01
C GLY A 86 -1.79 4.26 -6.04
N SER A 87 -1.68 3.19 -6.82
CA SER A 87 -0.69 3.07 -7.89
C SER A 87 -0.88 4.15 -8.96
N VAL A 88 -2.12 4.40 -9.38
CA VAL A 88 -2.46 5.47 -10.35
C VAL A 88 -2.10 6.85 -9.81
N LEU A 89 -2.36 7.10 -8.51
CA LEU A 89 -2.00 8.37 -7.88
C LEU A 89 -0.48 8.62 -7.92
N PHE A 90 0.33 7.61 -7.58
CA PHE A 90 1.80 7.73 -7.68
C PHE A 90 2.25 8.02 -9.10
N LEU A 91 1.68 7.31 -10.07
CA LEU A 91 2.01 7.52 -11.48
C LEU A 91 1.61 8.92 -11.94
N TRP A 92 0.40 9.35 -11.63
CA TRP A 92 -0.11 10.69 -11.98
C TRP A 92 0.78 11.79 -11.41
N LEU A 93 1.04 11.76 -10.11
CA LEU A 93 1.91 12.74 -9.46
C LEU A 93 3.33 12.68 -10.00
N GLY A 94 3.85 11.47 -10.22
CA GLY A 94 5.18 11.27 -10.79
C GLY A 94 5.35 11.89 -12.17
N LEU A 95 4.31 11.86 -13.01
CA LEU A 95 4.31 12.45 -14.35
C LEU A 95 4.02 13.95 -14.35
N THR A 96 3.45 14.49 -13.27
CA THR A 96 3.01 15.89 -13.18
C THR A 96 3.89 16.77 -12.27
N GLY A 97 5.13 16.41 -12.07
CA GLY A 97 6.11 17.25 -11.37
C GLY A 97 6.77 16.60 -10.15
N HIS A 98 6.32 15.41 -9.74
CA HIS A 98 6.85 14.67 -8.58
C HIS A 98 7.61 13.41 -9.01
N GLY A 99 8.52 13.53 -9.99
CA GLY A 99 9.21 12.41 -10.63
C GLY A 99 9.93 11.45 -9.70
N ALA A 100 10.32 11.89 -8.50
CA ALA A 100 10.91 11.02 -7.48
C ALA A 100 9.99 9.89 -7.04
N LEU A 101 8.67 10.07 -7.10
CA LEU A 101 7.68 9.07 -6.70
C LEU A 101 7.74 7.80 -7.55
N ILE A 102 8.08 7.93 -8.86
CA ILE A 102 8.16 6.79 -9.77
C ILE A 102 9.32 5.85 -9.40
N LYS A 103 10.32 6.35 -8.70
CA LYS A 103 11.47 5.56 -8.24
C LYS A 103 11.20 4.78 -6.95
N LEU A 104 10.09 5.08 -6.27
CA LEU A 104 9.75 4.40 -5.02
C LEU A 104 9.07 3.05 -5.29
N PRO A 105 9.32 2.04 -4.44
CA PRO A 105 8.75 0.70 -4.61
C PRO A 105 7.23 0.67 -4.39
N GLY A 106 6.64 1.65 -3.69
CA GLY A 106 5.24 1.65 -3.30
C GLY A 106 4.25 1.53 -4.46
N MET A 107 4.47 2.27 -5.55
CA MET A 107 3.64 2.18 -6.75
C MET A 107 3.62 0.76 -7.33
N TYR A 108 4.79 0.16 -7.45
CA TYR A 108 4.94 -1.17 -8.06
C TYR A 108 4.39 -2.28 -7.16
N LEU A 109 4.57 -2.16 -5.84
CA LEU A 109 4.03 -3.12 -4.88
C LEU A 109 2.50 -3.08 -4.84
N MET A 110 1.90 -1.91 -4.86
CA MET A 110 0.44 -1.77 -4.94
C MET A 110 -0.11 -2.31 -6.26
N LEU A 111 0.54 -2.02 -7.38
CA LEU A 111 0.15 -2.55 -8.68
C LEU A 111 0.24 -4.08 -8.71
N ALA A 112 1.34 -4.65 -8.22
CA ALA A 112 1.52 -6.10 -8.14
C ALA A 112 0.45 -6.75 -7.24
N THR A 113 0.15 -6.16 -6.07
CA THR A 113 -0.93 -6.62 -5.19
C THR A 113 -2.28 -6.62 -5.92
N ALA A 114 -2.59 -5.55 -6.64
CA ALA A 114 -3.84 -5.42 -7.38
C ALA A 114 -3.95 -6.46 -8.51
N VAL A 115 -2.90 -6.60 -9.33
CA VAL A 115 -2.89 -7.52 -10.48
C VAL A 115 -2.99 -8.97 -10.01
N LEU A 116 -2.15 -9.38 -9.05
CA LEU A 116 -2.17 -10.75 -8.53
C LEU A 116 -3.47 -11.05 -7.78
N GLY A 117 -3.95 -10.09 -6.98
CA GLY A 117 -5.23 -10.25 -6.28
C GLY A 117 -6.39 -10.41 -7.23
N TRP A 118 -6.48 -9.54 -8.25
CA TRP A 118 -7.53 -9.61 -9.27
C TRP A 118 -7.46 -10.93 -10.05
N SER A 119 -6.26 -11.33 -10.51
CA SER A 119 -6.06 -12.60 -11.21
C SER A 119 -6.40 -13.82 -10.34
N GLY A 120 -6.16 -13.72 -9.04
CA GLY A 120 -6.50 -14.80 -8.10
C GLY A 120 -8.00 -14.94 -7.84
N LEU A 121 -8.82 -13.90 -8.12
CA LEU A 121 -10.28 -13.97 -7.97
C LEU A 121 -10.96 -14.66 -9.16
N HIS A 122 -10.36 -14.68 -10.31
CA HIS A 122 -10.92 -15.16 -11.60
C HIS A 122 -10.11 -16.33 -12.15
#